data_c2a245a1b14a5ac72aed3592cd4ee68c
#
_entry.id   c2a245a1b14a5ac72aed3592cd4ee68c
#
_cell.length_a   1.000
_cell.length_b   1.000
_cell.length_c   1.000
_cell.angle_alpha   90.00
_cell.angle_beta   90.00
_cell.angle_gamma   90.00
#
_symmetry.space_group_name_H-M   'P 1'
#
loop_
_entity.id
_entity.type
_entity.pdbx_description
1 polymer ?
#
loop_
_entity_poly.entity_id
_entity_poly.type
_entity_poly.pdbx_seq_one_letter_code
_entity_poly.pdbx_strand_id
1 'polypeptide(L)'
;ESYDELGGKTATTYDANGNQLTVTDPKGNKTSYQYNRKDQITVITYADGGETHYTYNALGNVSEVTDQNGNATKYTYDALGRTHTETNAVGVVTEYGYDKVGNTVSVTKDGTVIAKSEYDGAYRVIKTIDGLGNAGTKQYDGVGNVLVSTDREGNATQYTYDKNYNLLKTTDAEGGVSSSAYDALGRVVSATDENGNATTYTYDKNGNVL
;
A
#
# COMPACT_ATOMS: atom_id res chain seq x y z
N GLU A 1 3.71 28.09 -15.68
CA GLU A 1 2.30 28.00 -16.03
C GLU A 1 2.07 26.74 -16.85
N SER A 2 1.02 26.02 -16.56
CA SER A 2 0.54 24.87 -17.36
C SER A 2 -0.96 25.02 -17.59
N TYR A 3 -1.45 24.38 -18.66
CA TYR A 3 -2.88 24.40 -19.03
C TYR A 3 -3.36 22.94 -19.12
N ASP A 4 -4.58 22.69 -18.64
CA ASP A 4 -5.26 21.40 -18.82
C ASP A 4 -5.95 21.33 -20.21
N GLU A 5 -6.54 20.17 -20.54
CA GLU A 5 -7.22 19.93 -21.82
C GLU A 5 -8.44 20.85 -22.04
N LEU A 6 -8.98 21.43 -20.97
CA LEU A 6 -10.14 22.36 -21.01
C LEU A 6 -9.69 23.84 -20.98
N GLY A 7 -8.37 24.12 -21.05
CA GLY A 7 -7.79 25.45 -21.00
C GLY A 7 -7.69 26.06 -19.60
N GLY A 8 -7.90 25.24 -18.57
CA GLY A 8 -7.72 25.67 -17.19
C GLY A 8 -6.25 25.93 -16.88
N LYS A 9 -5.94 27.10 -16.31
CA LYS A 9 -4.57 27.56 -16.05
C LYS A 9 -4.14 27.23 -14.63
N THR A 10 -3.03 26.49 -14.48
CA THR A 10 -2.30 26.34 -13.22
C THR A 10 -1.06 27.23 -13.23
N ALA A 11 -0.92 28.05 -12.20
CA ALA A 11 0.23 28.95 -12.04
C ALA A 11 1.09 28.49 -10.85
N THR A 12 2.40 28.38 -11.05
CA THR A 12 3.35 27.99 -10.02
C THR A 12 4.46 29.06 -9.93
N THR A 13 4.84 29.41 -8.71
CA THR A 13 6.02 30.26 -8.45
C THR A 13 7.06 29.47 -7.67
N TYR A 14 8.32 29.89 -7.83
CA TYR A 14 9.49 29.21 -7.25
C TYR A 14 10.41 30.20 -6.56
N ASP A 15 11.18 29.73 -5.59
CA ASP A 15 12.29 30.48 -5.01
C ASP A 15 13.55 30.38 -5.90
N ALA A 16 14.66 30.98 -5.45
CA ALA A 16 15.93 30.97 -6.17
C ALA A 16 16.59 29.57 -6.23
N ASN A 17 16.25 28.66 -5.32
CA ASN A 17 16.74 27.27 -5.28
C ASN A 17 15.89 26.35 -6.15
N GLY A 18 14.76 26.82 -6.70
CA GLY A 18 13.83 26.02 -7.48
C GLY A 18 12.73 25.35 -6.65
N ASN A 19 12.62 25.68 -5.36
CA ASN A 19 11.54 25.17 -4.53
C ASN A 19 10.21 25.88 -4.88
N GLN A 20 9.14 25.12 -4.95
CA GLN A 20 7.80 25.64 -5.27
C GLN A 20 7.25 26.48 -4.11
N LEU A 21 7.09 27.79 -4.32
CA LEU A 21 6.53 28.70 -3.30
C LEU A 21 5.01 28.71 -3.30
N THR A 22 4.40 28.67 -4.49
CA THR A 22 2.93 28.68 -4.61
C THR A 22 2.46 27.87 -5.79
N VAL A 23 1.27 27.29 -5.66
CA VAL A 23 0.46 26.73 -6.76
C VAL A 23 -0.90 27.37 -6.70
N THR A 24 -1.40 27.86 -7.84
CA THR A 24 -2.77 28.33 -7.98
C THR A 24 -3.46 27.49 -9.04
N ASP A 25 -4.53 26.81 -8.65
CA ASP A 25 -5.31 25.97 -9.56
C ASP A 25 -6.17 26.79 -10.55
N PRO A 26 -6.80 26.18 -11.56
CA PRO A 26 -7.68 26.86 -12.51
C PRO A 26 -8.88 27.56 -11.87
N LYS A 27 -9.27 27.19 -10.66
CA LYS A 27 -10.37 27.83 -9.91
C LYS A 27 -9.90 29.01 -9.04
N GLY A 28 -8.57 29.27 -9.01
CA GLY A 28 -7.98 30.32 -8.20
C GLY A 28 -7.62 29.91 -6.78
N ASN A 29 -7.77 28.65 -6.39
CA ASN A 29 -7.35 28.17 -5.08
C ASN A 29 -5.83 28.16 -5.02
N LYS A 30 -5.26 28.86 -4.04
CA LYS A 30 -3.82 29.01 -3.88
C LYS A 30 -3.33 28.18 -2.70
N THR A 31 -2.34 27.34 -2.95
CA THR A 31 -1.54 26.67 -1.92
C THR A 31 -0.15 27.28 -1.88
N SER A 32 0.39 27.56 -0.70
CA SER A 32 1.74 28.11 -0.52
C SER A 32 2.59 27.23 0.38
N TYR A 33 3.91 27.30 0.17
CA TYR A 33 4.89 26.45 0.84
C TYR A 33 6.01 27.31 1.43
N GLN A 34 6.45 26.94 2.63
CA GLN A 34 7.64 27.50 3.26
C GLN A 34 8.67 26.40 3.46
N TYR A 35 9.94 26.78 3.40
CA TYR A 35 11.06 25.84 3.47
C TYR A 35 12.07 26.26 4.54
N ASN A 36 12.77 25.26 5.09
CA ASN A 36 13.94 25.50 5.92
C ASN A 36 15.21 25.70 5.03
N ARG A 37 16.37 25.92 5.66
CA ARG A 37 17.66 26.11 4.95
C ARG A 37 18.16 24.84 4.22
N LYS A 38 17.51 23.70 4.39
CA LYS A 38 17.81 22.42 3.72
C LYS A 38 16.79 22.11 2.62
N ASP A 39 16.02 23.09 2.19
CA ASP A 39 14.95 22.96 1.19
C ASP A 39 13.84 21.94 1.56
N GLN A 40 13.61 21.74 2.86
CA GLN A 40 12.54 20.89 3.37
C GLN A 40 11.33 21.74 3.71
N ILE A 41 10.13 21.31 3.31
CA ILE A 41 8.86 22.01 3.59
C ILE A 41 8.63 22.08 5.09
N THR A 42 8.43 23.28 5.63
CA THR A 42 8.09 23.50 7.05
C THR A 42 6.64 23.86 7.25
N VAL A 43 6.01 24.54 6.27
CA VAL A 43 4.59 24.92 6.32
C VAL A 43 3.98 24.76 4.93
N ILE A 44 2.79 24.21 4.89
CA ILE A 44 1.88 24.25 3.74
C ILE A 44 0.66 25.04 4.18
N THR A 45 0.36 26.15 3.50
CA THR A 45 -0.87 26.93 3.72
C THR A 45 -1.82 26.68 2.55
N TYR A 46 -3.02 26.22 2.83
CA TYR A 46 -4.04 25.89 1.84
C TYR A 46 -4.91 27.10 1.50
N ALA A 47 -5.76 26.98 0.46
CA ALA A 47 -6.59 28.08 -0.03
C ALA A 47 -7.66 28.54 0.98
N ASP A 48 -8.07 27.70 1.89
CA ASP A 48 -8.99 28.02 3.00
C ASP A 48 -8.30 28.65 4.21
N GLY A 49 -6.97 28.82 4.15
CA GLY A 49 -6.15 29.37 5.21
C GLY A 49 -5.68 28.33 6.25
N GLY A 50 -6.07 27.07 6.12
CA GLY A 50 -5.57 26.00 6.98
C GLY A 50 -4.08 25.75 6.75
N GLU A 51 -3.35 25.35 7.78
CA GLU A 51 -1.91 25.09 7.70
C GLU A 51 -1.54 23.70 8.16
N THR A 52 -0.58 23.08 7.47
CA THR A 52 0.11 21.88 7.91
C THR A 52 1.58 22.20 8.20
N HIS A 53 2.06 21.91 9.40
CA HIS A 53 3.41 22.20 9.84
C HIS A 53 4.24 20.90 9.92
N TYR A 54 5.52 21.02 9.53
CA TYR A 54 6.49 19.92 9.57
C TYR A 54 7.71 20.34 10.37
N THR A 55 8.16 19.46 11.24
CA THR A 55 9.48 19.56 11.88
C THR A 55 10.34 18.36 11.50
N TYR A 56 11.66 18.51 11.65
CA TYR A 56 12.61 17.52 11.20
C TYR A 56 13.66 17.24 12.28
N ASN A 57 14.11 16.00 12.35
CA ASN A 57 15.25 15.64 13.19
C ASN A 57 16.58 16.08 12.53
N ALA A 58 17.70 15.88 13.22
CA ALA A 58 19.02 16.27 12.72
C ALA A 58 19.42 15.55 11.40
N LEU A 59 18.90 14.34 11.16
CA LEU A 59 19.13 13.54 9.96
C LEU A 59 18.24 13.97 8.78
N GLY A 60 17.25 14.84 9.02
CA GLY A 60 16.35 15.32 7.97
C GLY A 60 15.06 14.51 7.83
N ASN A 61 14.80 13.55 8.70
CA ASN A 61 13.53 12.84 8.73
C ASN A 61 12.48 13.68 9.45
N VAL A 62 11.22 13.62 9.00
CA VAL A 62 10.08 14.32 9.65
C VAL A 62 9.93 13.82 11.08
N SER A 63 10.07 14.68 12.08
CA SER A 63 9.89 14.34 13.49
C SER A 63 8.49 14.63 14.01
N GLU A 64 7.79 15.60 13.42
CA GLU A 64 6.41 15.91 13.76
C GLU A 64 5.69 16.52 12.55
N VAL A 65 4.41 16.16 12.40
CA VAL A 65 3.46 16.80 11.49
C VAL A 65 2.28 17.28 12.30
N THR A 66 1.93 18.56 12.17
CA THR A 66 0.70 19.13 12.74
C THR A 66 -0.26 19.47 11.61
N ASP A 67 -1.46 18.88 11.63
CA ASP A 67 -2.47 19.11 10.60
C ASP A 67 -3.20 20.45 10.79
N GLN A 68 -4.12 20.78 9.86
CA GLN A 68 -4.92 22.01 9.87
C GLN A 68 -5.82 22.13 11.10
N ASN A 69 -6.12 21.04 11.79
CA ASN A 69 -6.93 21.02 13.00
C ASN A 69 -6.09 21.13 14.28
N GLY A 70 -4.76 21.24 14.15
CA GLY A 70 -3.84 21.28 15.27
C GLY A 70 -3.49 19.88 15.83
N ASN A 71 -3.88 18.79 15.16
CA ASN A 71 -3.50 17.45 15.58
C ASN A 71 -2.05 17.17 15.22
N ALA A 72 -1.21 16.87 16.21
CA ALA A 72 0.20 16.55 16.00
C ALA A 72 0.42 15.05 15.98
N THR A 73 1.14 14.57 14.95
CA THR A 73 1.68 13.21 14.88
C THR A 73 3.19 13.28 14.96
N LYS A 74 3.79 12.52 15.88
CA LYS A 74 5.25 12.50 16.11
C LYS A 74 5.85 11.18 15.65
N TYR A 75 7.07 11.25 15.14
CA TYR A 75 7.81 10.11 14.60
C TYR A 75 9.17 9.98 15.23
N THR A 76 9.57 8.75 15.55
CA THR A 76 10.96 8.41 15.82
C THR A 76 11.46 7.40 14.80
N TYR A 77 12.77 7.29 14.68
CA TYR A 77 13.40 6.46 13.66
C TYR A 77 14.49 5.59 14.29
N ASP A 78 14.67 4.41 13.71
CA ASP A 78 15.82 3.57 14.06
C ASP A 78 17.12 4.09 13.42
N ALA A 79 18.23 3.39 13.69
CA ALA A 79 19.55 3.77 13.15
C ALA A 79 19.67 3.70 11.63
N LEU A 80 18.75 3.01 10.94
CA LEU A 80 18.67 2.90 9.48
C LEU A 80 17.71 3.93 8.87
N GLY A 81 17.08 4.80 9.68
CA GLY A 81 16.14 5.81 9.22
C GLY A 81 14.73 5.29 8.94
N ARG A 82 14.41 4.07 9.39
CA ARG A 82 13.04 3.52 9.28
C ARG A 82 12.22 4.01 10.47
N THR A 83 10.93 4.27 10.26
CA THR A 83 10.02 4.70 11.35
C THR A 83 10.02 3.65 12.47
N HIS A 84 10.46 4.03 13.66
CA HIS A 84 10.42 3.18 14.85
C HIS A 84 9.11 3.35 15.60
N THR A 85 8.73 4.61 15.89
CA THR A 85 7.43 4.89 16.51
C THR A 85 6.69 6.00 15.78
N GLU A 86 5.37 5.91 15.84
CA GLU A 86 4.42 6.96 15.48
C GLU A 86 3.52 7.23 16.68
N THR A 87 3.45 8.48 17.13
CA THR A 87 2.55 8.89 18.21
C THR A 87 1.52 9.86 17.65
N ASN A 88 0.25 9.51 17.68
CA ASN A 88 -0.83 10.36 17.19
C ASN A 88 -1.19 11.48 18.20
N ALA A 89 -2.09 12.38 17.79
CA ALA A 89 -2.49 13.55 18.57
C ALA A 89 -3.14 13.23 19.92
N VAL A 90 -3.70 12.01 20.09
CA VAL A 90 -4.29 11.57 21.37
C VAL A 90 -3.29 10.77 22.23
N GLY A 91 -2.02 10.70 21.81
CA GLY A 91 -0.94 10.09 22.57
C GLY A 91 -0.79 8.57 22.37
N VAL A 92 -1.57 7.96 21.48
CA VAL A 92 -1.44 6.54 21.15
C VAL A 92 -0.13 6.31 20.40
N VAL A 93 0.69 5.38 20.89
CA VAL A 93 1.98 5.03 20.30
C VAL A 93 1.86 3.74 19.50
N THR A 94 2.17 3.82 18.20
CA THR A 94 2.39 2.67 17.33
C THR A 94 3.89 2.45 17.15
N GLU A 95 4.39 1.25 17.42
CA GLU A 95 5.79 0.89 17.27
C GLU A 95 5.96 -0.21 16.22
N TYR A 96 6.97 -0.07 15.38
CA TYR A 96 7.29 -0.97 14.28
C TYR A 96 8.60 -1.70 14.54
N GLY A 97 8.56 -3.04 14.50
CA GLY A 97 9.74 -3.89 14.55
C GLY A 97 10.10 -4.39 13.15
N TYR A 98 11.39 -4.46 12.86
CA TYR A 98 11.90 -4.85 11.55
C TYR A 98 12.91 -5.99 11.66
N ASP A 99 12.97 -6.82 10.63
CA ASP A 99 14.07 -7.76 10.45
C ASP A 99 15.34 -7.06 9.89
N LYS A 100 16.41 -7.83 9.70
CA LYS A 100 17.70 -7.30 9.22
C LYS A 100 17.68 -6.76 7.80
N VAL A 101 16.72 -7.18 6.99
CA VAL A 101 16.59 -6.75 5.58
C VAL A 101 15.55 -5.66 5.37
N GLY A 102 14.78 -5.31 6.42
CA GLY A 102 13.85 -4.19 6.41
C GLY A 102 12.37 -4.56 6.35
N ASN A 103 12.02 -5.84 6.37
CA ASN A 103 10.62 -6.24 6.44
C ASN A 103 10.03 -5.94 7.82
N THR A 104 8.79 -5.45 7.89
CA THR A 104 8.09 -5.22 9.17
C THR A 104 7.64 -6.55 9.76
N VAL A 105 8.24 -6.95 10.88
CA VAL A 105 7.95 -8.23 11.56
C VAL A 105 6.97 -8.09 12.72
N SER A 106 6.82 -6.88 13.27
CA SER A 106 5.84 -6.62 14.34
C SER A 106 5.32 -5.19 14.30
N VAL A 107 4.07 -5.04 14.72
CA VAL A 107 3.43 -3.75 15.02
C VAL A 107 2.83 -3.85 16.40
N THR A 108 3.18 -2.90 17.29
CA THR A 108 2.58 -2.77 18.62
C THR A 108 1.78 -1.48 18.71
N LYS A 109 0.78 -1.45 19.57
CA LYS A 109 0.02 -0.25 19.89
C LYS A 109 -0.07 -0.13 21.41
N ASP A 110 0.44 0.97 21.95
CA ASP A 110 0.54 1.19 23.41
C ASP A 110 1.14 -0.02 24.14
N GLY A 111 2.23 -0.59 23.59
CA GLY A 111 2.91 -1.76 24.13
C GLY A 111 2.23 -3.11 23.88
N THR A 112 1.03 -3.14 23.28
CA THR A 112 0.33 -4.39 22.93
C THR A 112 0.61 -4.76 21.49
N VAL A 113 1.06 -5.98 21.24
CA VAL A 113 1.26 -6.49 19.87
C VAL A 113 -0.10 -6.61 19.19
N ILE A 114 -0.26 -5.92 18.04
CA ILE A 114 -1.49 -5.96 17.23
C ILE A 114 -1.30 -6.72 15.92
N ALA A 115 -0.06 -6.87 15.46
CA ALA A 115 0.26 -7.68 14.29
C ALA A 115 1.69 -8.20 14.35
N LYS A 116 1.90 -9.43 13.80
CA LYS A 116 3.23 -9.97 13.47
C LYS A 116 3.20 -10.53 12.07
N SER A 117 4.37 -10.50 11.40
CA SER A 117 4.57 -11.10 10.07
C SER A 117 5.84 -11.92 10.05
N GLU A 118 5.78 -13.07 9.37
CA GLU A 118 6.94 -13.92 9.07
C GLU A 118 7.12 -13.95 7.55
N TYR A 119 8.37 -14.03 7.12
CA TYR A 119 8.75 -13.98 5.71
C TYR A 119 9.59 -15.18 5.34
N ASP A 120 9.52 -15.60 4.08
CA ASP A 120 10.43 -16.61 3.52
C ASP A 120 11.75 -15.97 3.04
N GLY A 121 12.66 -16.80 2.52
CA GLY A 121 13.95 -16.36 2.01
C GLY A 121 13.87 -15.45 0.76
N ALA A 122 12.71 -15.34 0.12
CA ALA A 122 12.42 -14.42 -0.99
C ALA A 122 11.65 -13.16 -0.51
N TYR A 123 11.58 -12.94 0.80
CA TYR A 123 10.90 -11.80 1.44
C TYR A 123 9.39 -11.75 1.22
N ARG A 124 8.75 -12.89 0.93
CA ARG A 124 7.31 -13.00 0.79
C ARG A 124 6.69 -13.34 2.13
N VAL A 125 5.54 -12.73 2.46
CA VAL A 125 4.82 -13.02 3.72
C VAL A 125 4.31 -14.45 3.71
N ILE A 126 4.78 -15.29 4.62
CA ILE A 126 4.32 -16.68 4.81
C ILE A 126 3.36 -16.85 5.98
N LYS A 127 3.35 -15.90 6.92
CA LYS A 127 2.44 -15.92 8.05
C LYS A 127 2.16 -14.50 8.56
N THR A 128 0.91 -14.26 8.91
CA THR A 128 0.49 -13.07 9.65
C THR A 128 -0.24 -13.50 10.92
N ILE A 129 -0.03 -12.77 12.03
CA ILE A 129 -0.67 -13.06 13.32
C ILE A 129 -1.28 -11.75 13.80
N ASP A 130 -2.54 -11.77 14.21
CA ASP A 130 -3.20 -10.59 14.79
C ASP A 130 -2.94 -10.45 16.29
N GLY A 131 -3.46 -9.39 16.90
CA GLY A 131 -3.31 -9.12 18.33
C GLY A 131 -3.97 -10.14 19.26
N LEU A 132 -4.86 -10.99 18.75
CA LEU A 132 -5.50 -12.08 19.48
C LEU A 132 -4.73 -13.40 19.35
N GLY A 133 -3.71 -13.46 18.48
CA GLY A 133 -2.92 -14.65 18.23
C GLY A 133 -3.43 -15.52 17.09
N ASN A 134 -4.50 -15.10 16.38
CA ASN A 134 -4.99 -15.85 15.23
C ASN A 134 -4.03 -15.65 14.05
N ALA A 135 -3.71 -16.74 13.36
CA ALA A 135 -2.71 -16.73 12.30
C ALA A 135 -3.29 -17.11 10.94
N GLY A 136 -3.00 -16.28 9.93
CA GLY A 136 -3.15 -16.66 8.53
C GLY A 136 -1.81 -17.04 7.92
N THR A 137 -1.79 -18.00 6.99
CA THR A 137 -0.56 -18.48 6.35
C THR A 137 -0.67 -18.48 4.83
N LYS A 138 0.49 -18.40 4.15
CA LYS A 138 0.61 -18.61 2.70
C LYS A 138 1.77 -19.51 2.37
N GLN A 139 1.57 -20.38 1.40
CA GLN A 139 2.63 -21.19 0.78
C GLN A 139 2.75 -20.77 -0.69
N TYR A 140 3.97 -20.71 -1.18
CA TYR A 140 4.26 -20.25 -2.53
C TYR A 140 5.03 -21.33 -3.29
N ASP A 141 4.88 -21.33 -4.60
CA ASP A 141 5.81 -22.04 -5.48
C ASP A 141 7.15 -21.28 -5.64
N GLY A 142 8.08 -21.86 -6.40
CA GLY A 142 9.40 -21.27 -6.63
C GLY A 142 9.40 -19.95 -7.40
N VAL A 143 8.31 -19.61 -8.12
CA VAL A 143 8.21 -18.39 -8.92
C VAL A 143 7.32 -17.33 -8.26
N GLY A 144 6.62 -17.64 -7.15
CA GLY A 144 5.88 -16.69 -6.35
C GLY A 144 4.35 -16.81 -6.41
N ASN A 145 3.81 -17.81 -7.10
CA ASN A 145 2.38 -18.05 -7.06
C ASN A 145 1.97 -18.64 -5.70
N VAL A 146 0.83 -18.24 -5.16
CA VAL A 146 0.28 -18.80 -3.92
C VAL A 146 -0.28 -20.18 -4.21
N LEU A 147 0.23 -21.22 -3.57
CA LEU A 147 -0.28 -22.58 -3.67
C LEU A 147 -1.36 -22.88 -2.64
N VAL A 148 -1.20 -22.34 -1.42
CA VAL A 148 -2.16 -22.49 -0.33
C VAL A 148 -2.23 -21.17 0.41
N SER A 149 -3.44 -20.72 0.72
CA SER A 149 -3.70 -19.61 1.65
C SER A 149 -4.64 -20.12 2.75
N THR A 150 -4.21 -20.00 4.01
CA THR A 150 -5.05 -20.33 5.16
C THR A 150 -5.43 -19.04 5.87
N ASP A 151 -6.70 -18.81 6.11
CA ASP A 151 -7.19 -17.64 6.85
C ASP A 151 -6.96 -17.80 8.37
N ARG A 152 -7.40 -16.82 9.15
CA ARG A 152 -7.22 -16.82 10.61
C ARG A 152 -8.14 -17.79 11.34
N GLU A 153 -9.20 -18.25 10.71
CA GLU A 153 -10.15 -19.25 11.18
C GLU A 153 -9.66 -20.66 10.89
N GLY A 154 -8.57 -20.80 10.08
CA GLY A 154 -7.98 -22.10 9.69
C GLY A 154 -8.53 -22.65 8.37
N ASN A 155 -9.38 -21.90 7.66
CA ASN A 155 -9.91 -22.30 6.37
C ASN A 155 -8.81 -22.17 5.30
N ALA A 156 -8.53 -23.28 4.60
CA ALA A 156 -7.48 -23.33 3.61
C ALA A 156 -8.06 -23.30 2.19
N THR A 157 -7.58 -22.37 1.38
CA THR A 157 -7.84 -22.32 -0.07
C THR A 157 -6.58 -22.77 -0.81
N GLN A 158 -6.75 -23.68 -1.77
CA GLN A 158 -5.67 -24.22 -2.61
C GLN A 158 -5.79 -23.69 -4.04
N TYR A 159 -4.65 -23.45 -4.67
CA TYR A 159 -4.55 -22.90 -6.01
C TYR A 159 -3.64 -23.77 -6.87
N THR A 160 -4.00 -23.97 -8.12
CA THR A 160 -3.14 -24.63 -9.10
C THR A 160 -2.99 -23.78 -10.36
N TYR A 161 -1.85 -23.84 -10.99
CA TYR A 161 -1.50 -22.99 -12.13
C TYR A 161 -0.99 -23.84 -13.30
N ASP A 162 -1.09 -23.30 -14.50
CA ASP A 162 -0.42 -23.88 -15.67
C ASP A 162 1.05 -23.43 -15.73
N LYS A 163 1.76 -23.92 -16.76
CA LYS A 163 3.18 -23.57 -17.00
C LYS A 163 3.41 -22.09 -17.33
N ASN A 164 2.36 -21.34 -17.70
CA ASN A 164 2.41 -19.92 -18.00
C ASN A 164 1.93 -19.09 -16.79
N TYR A 165 1.75 -19.72 -15.62
CA TYR A 165 1.29 -19.13 -14.35
C TYR A 165 -0.16 -18.66 -14.37
N ASN A 166 -0.99 -19.11 -15.32
CA ASN A 166 -2.44 -18.84 -15.28
C ASN A 166 -3.10 -19.73 -14.22
N LEU A 167 -4.01 -19.17 -13.43
CA LEU A 167 -4.74 -19.89 -12.38
C LEU A 167 -5.75 -20.86 -12.99
N LEU A 168 -5.46 -22.17 -12.89
CA LEU A 168 -6.30 -23.24 -13.43
C LEU A 168 -7.46 -23.60 -12.50
N LYS A 169 -7.19 -23.64 -11.20
CA LYS A 169 -8.16 -24.17 -10.23
C LYS A 169 -7.98 -23.49 -8.88
N THR A 170 -9.11 -23.19 -8.23
CA THR A 170 -9.21 -22.85 -6.83
C THR A 170 -10.04 -23.93 -6.13
N THR A 171 -9.61 -24.37 -4.95
CA THR A 171 -10.39 -25.26 -4.07
C THR A 171 -10.51 -24.58 -2.73
N ASP A 172 -11.71 -24.28 -2.28
CA ASP A 172 -11.97 -23.67 -0.96
C ASP A 172 -11.89 -24.69 0.19
N ALA A 173 -12.10 -24.24 1.40
CA ALA A 173 -12.04 -25.05 2.60
C ALA A 173 -13.17 -26.08 2.72
N GLU A 174 -14.32 -25.83 2.12
CA GLU A 174 -15.46 -26.73 2.06
C GLU A 174 -15.34 -27.79 0.95
N GLY A 175 -14.31 -27.66 0.09
CA GLY A 175 -14.08 -28.54 -1.07
C GLY A 175 -14.77 -28.04 -2.34
N GLY A 176 -15.35 -26.83 -2.33
CA GLY A 176 -15.87 -26.17 -3.51
C GLY A 176 -14.74 -25.91 -4.52
N VAL A 177 -15.00 -26.16 -5.80
CA VAL A 177 -14.00 -26.09 -6.86
C VAL A 177 -14.44 -25.14 -7.95
N SER A 178 -13.68 -24.08 -8.17
CA SER A 178 -13.76 -23.26 -9.38
C SER A 178 -12.56 -23.48 -10.29
N SER A 179 -12.74 -23.36 -11.61
CA SER A 179 -11.66 -23.60 -12.58
C SER A 179 -11.74 -22.69 -13.80
N SER A 180 -10.58 -22.45 -14.41
CA SER A 180 -10.48 -21.66 -15.64
C SER A 180 -9.60 -22.37 -16.66
N ALA A 181 -9.96 -22.23 -17.94
CA ALA A 181 -9.12 -22.64 -19.06
C ALA A 181 -8.73 -21.42 -19.88
N TYR A 182 -7.56 -21.49 -20.50
CA TYR A 182 -6.95 -20.35 -21.20
C TYR A 182 -6.56 -20.75 -22.63
N ASP A 183 -6.59 -19.78 -23.53
CA ASP A 183 -6.02 -19.93 -24.86
C ASP A 183 -4.49 -19.71 -24.84
N ALA A 184 -3.86 -19.86 -25.99
CA ALA A 184 -2.41 -19.69 -26.15
C ALA A 184 -1.90 -18.26 -25.83
N LEU A 185 -2.80 -17.26 -25.79
CA LEU A 185 -2.50 -15.87 -25.45
C LEU A 185 -2.77 -15.55 -23.97
N GLY A 186 -3.19 -16.55 -23.16
CA GLY A 186 -3.49 -16.38 -21.74
C GLY A 186 -4.87 -15.76 -21.46
N ARG A 187 -5.77 -15.73 -22.45
CA ARG A 187 -7.13 -15.23 -22.26
C ARG A 187 -8.04 -16.35 -21.77
N VAL A 188 -8.94 -16.09 -20.83
CA VAL A 188 -9.90 -17.07 -20.31
C VAL A 188 -10.86 -17.51 -21.43
N VAL A 189 -10.88 -18.78 -21.77
CA VAL A 189 -11.84 -19.36 -22.75
C VAL A 189 -12.98 -20.13 -22.10
N SER A 190 -12.79 -20.53 -20.83
CA SER A 190 -13.84 -21.15 -20.02
C SER A 190 -13.60 -20.84 -18.54
N ALA A 191 -14.67 -20.55 -17.80
CA ALA A 191 -14.66 -20.44 -16.35
C ALA A 191 -15.81 -21.30 -15.80
N THR A 192 -15.53 -22.14 -14.81
CA THR A 192 -16.51 -22.99 -14.13
C THR A 192 -16.57 -22.58 -12.67
N ASP A 193 -17.76 -22.32 -12.15
CA ASP A 193 -17.97 -21.99 -10.73
C ASP A 193 -18.04 -23.25 -9.85
N GLU A 194 -18.13 -23.08 -8.56
CA GLU A 194 -18.21 -24.16 -7.56
C GLU A 194 -19.47 -25.02 -7.70
N ASN A 195 -20.53 -24.52 -8.35
CA ASN A 195 -21.75 -25.26 -8.64
C ASN A 195 -21.67 -26.06 -9.95
N GLY A 196 -20.51 -25.98 -10.66
CA GLY A 196 -20.32 -26.62 -11.96
C GLY A 196 -20.90 -25.85 -13.15
N ASN A 197 -21.36 -24.60 -12.96
CA ASN A 197 -21.83 -23.78 -14.07
C ASN A 197 -20.63 -23.27 -14.87
N ALA A 198 -20.61 -23.57 -16.16
CA ALA A 198 -19.53 -23.17 -17.05
C ALA A 198 -19.95 -21.97 -17.92
N THR A 199 -19.11 -20.94 -17.97
CA THR A 199 -19.20 -19.83 -18.90
C THR A 199 -18.05 -19.94 -19.90
N THR A 200 -18.34 -19.82 -21.20
CA THR A 200 -17.33 -19.85 -22.25
C THR A 200 -17.20 -18.48 -22.92
N TYR A 201 -15.98 -18.17 -23.36
CA TYR A 201 -15.65 -16.90 -23.98
C TYR A 201 -14.99 -17.15 -25.34
N THR A 202 -15.36 -16.34 -26.31
CA THR A 202 -14.72 -16.28 -27.64
C THR A 202 -14.26 -14.85 -27.88
N TYR A 203 -13.22 -14.69 -28.68
CA TYR A 203 -12.57 -13.39 -28.85
C TYR A 203 -12.37 -13.08 -30.33
N ASP A 204 -12.51 -11.81 -30.69
CA ASP A 204 -12.08 -11.32 -31.99
C ASP A 204 -10.53 -11.21 -32.08
N LYS A 205 -10.02 -10.80 -33.23
CA LYS A 205 -8.58 -10.62 -33.46
C LYS A 205 -7.95 -9.52 -32.63
N ASN A 206 -8.75 -8.58 -32.12
CA ASN A 206 -8.32 -7.46 -31.29
C ASN A 206 -8.38 -7.79 -29.79
N GLY A 207 -8.92 -8.98 -29.43
CA GLY A 207 -9.08 -9.43 -28.06
C GLY A 207 -10.41 -9.02 -27.40
N ASN A 208 -11.36 -8.48 -28.13
CA ASN A 208 -12.69 -8.20 -27.61
C ASN A 208 -13.49 -9.48 -27.48
N VAL A 209 -14.28 -9.62 -26.40
CA VAL A 209 -15.22 -10.74 -26.22
C VAL A 209 -16.37 -10.62 -27.24
N LEU A 210 -16.67 -11.76 -27.86
CA LEU A 210 -17.76 -11.89 -28.86
C LEU A 210 -19.07 -12.37 -28.22
#